data_405c92d77a05d8c7d0a915c91bb32a04
#
_entry.id   405c92d77a05d8c7d0a915c91bb32a04
#
_cell.length_a   1.000
_cell.length_b   1.000
_cell.length_c   1.000
_cell.angle_alpha   90.00
_cell.angle_beta   90.00
_cell.angle_gamma   90.00
#
_symmetry.space_group_name_H-M   'P 1'
#
loop_
_entity.id
_entity.type
_entity.pdbx_description
1 polymer ?
#
loop_
_entity_poly.entity_id
_entity_poly.type
_entity_poly.pdbx_seq_one_letter_code
_entity_poly.pdbx_strand_id
1 'polypeptide(L)'
;MTQKEAHELVKKGEAVLIDVREEDELRASGWAEGALWMPCSKMDEEEPEWKAFKAKLPKDKPVILYCRSGNRSGRAAEFLRAEGYDTVNLGGFNEWSGAQLPVKKFP
;
A
#
# COMPACT_ATOMS: atom_id res chain seq x y z
N MET A 1 11.11 8.14 2.82
CA MET A 1 10.25 7.86 4.01
C MET A 1 10.66 6.54 4.63
N THR A 2 10.82 6.50 5.94
CA THR A 2 11.12 5.25 6.65
C THR A 2 9.84 4.49 6.96
N GLN A 3 9.96 3.21 7.30
CA GLN A 3 8.82 2.38 7.70
C GLN A 3 8.12 2.98 8.92
N LYS A 4 8.91 3.44 9.88
CA LYS A 4 8.41 4.02 11.11
C LYS A 4 7.65 5.33 10.86
N GLU A 5 8.16 6.18 9.99
CA GLU A 5 7.50 7.42 9.60
C GLU A 5 6.15 7.12 8.93
N ALA A 6 6.11 6.14 8.04
CA ALA A 6 4.89 5.72 7.39
C ALA A 6 3.85 5.26 8.41
N HIS A 7 4.25 4.44 9.35
CA HIS A 7 3.36 3.95 10.42
C HIS A 7 2.77 5.11 11.22
N GLU A 8 3.60 6.08 11.60
CA GLU A 8 3.15 7.23 12.37
C GLU A 8 2.13 8.07 11.60
N LEU A 9 2.39 8.33 10.32
CA LEU A 9 1.48 9.11 9.48
C LEU A 9 0.13 8.41 9.31
N VAL A 10 0.15 7.11 9.07
CA VAL A 10 -1.08 6.33 8.91
C VAL A 10 -1.88 6.30 10.20
N LYS A 11 -1.20 6.13 11.33
CA LYS A 11 -1.82 6.10 12.65
C LYS A 11 -2.52 7.41 12.98
N LYS A 12 -1.98 8.52 12.53
CA LYS A 12 -2.55 9.85 12.73
C LYS A 12 -3.61 10.24 11.71
N GLY A 13 -3.85 9.39 10.71
CA GLY A 13 -4.78 9.69 9.63
C GLY A 13 -4.24 10.70 8.63
N GLU A 14 -2.91 10.89 8.59
CA GLU A 14 -2.25 11.85 7.71
C GLU A 14 -1.71 11.23 6.43
N ALA A 15 -1.88 9.93 6.27
CA ALA A 15 -1.49 9.19 5.06
C ALA A 15 -2.34 7.94 4.92
N VAL A 16 -2.37 7.39 3.71
CA VAL A 16 -3.04 6.13 3.41
C VAL A 16 -1.97 5.10 3.06
N LEU A 17 -2.10 3.89 3.57
CA LEU A 17 -1.17 2.79 3.30
C LEU A 17 -1.90 1.70 2.51
N ILE A 18 -1.31 1.25 1.42
CA ILE A 18 -1.90 0.25 0.54
C ILE A 18 -0.96 -0.94 0.36
N ASP A 19 -1.46 -2.14 0.65
CA ASP A 19 -0.79 -3.38 0.31
C ASP A 19 -1.25 -3.79 -1.08
N VAL A 20 -0.31 -3.91 -2.03
CA VAL A 20 -0.64 -4.25 -3.41
C VAL A 20 -0.33 -5.70 -3.77
N ARG A 21 -0.07 -6.52 -2.75
CA ARG A 21 0.22 -7.95 -2.96
C ARG A 21 -1.07 -8.74 -3.26
N GLU A 22 -0.89 -9.97 -3.68
CA GLU A 22 -2.02 -10.86 -3.93
C GLU A 22 -2.53 -11.49 -2.64
N GLU A 23 -3.75 -12.00 -2.67
CA GLU A 23 -4.42 -12.52 -1.48
C GLU A 23 -3.65 -13.61 -0.76
N ASP A 24 -3.06 -14.54 -1.50
CA ASP A 24 -2.30 -15.66 -0.92
C ASP A 24 -1.09 -15.18 -0.11
N GLU A 25 -0.48 -14.08 -0.54
CA GLU A 25 0.64 -13.49 0.20
C GLU A 25 0.17 -12.91 1.54
N LEU A 26 -0.97 -12.22 1.54
CA LEU A 26 -1.53 -11.65 2.78
C LEU A 26 -1.95 -12.76 3.76
N ARG A 27 -2.52 -13.83 3.24
CA ARG A 27 -2.94 -14.96 4.08
C ARG A 27 -1.75 -15.68 4.69
N ALA A 28 -0.65 -15.76 3.95
CA ALA A 28 0.55 -16.44 4.43
C ALA A 28 1.32 -15.64 5.49
N SER A 29 1.42 -14.32 5.32
CA SER A 29 2.29 -13.48 6.17
C SER A 29 1.56 -12.51 7.09
N GLY A 30 0.26 -12.29 6.86
CA GLY A 30 -0.43 -11.15 7.44
C GLY A 30 -0.13 -9.89 6.65
N TRP A 31 -0.60 -8.75 7.13
CA TRP A 31 -0.42 -7.45 6.47
C TRP A 31 -0.22 -6.35 7.51
N ALA A 32 0.28 -5.20 7.05
CA ALA A 32 0.57 -4.09 7.95
C ALA A 32 -0.72 -3.57 8.58
N GLU A 33 -0.69 -3.30 9.89
CA GLU A 33 -1.82 -2.70 10.58
C GLU A 33 -2.13 -1.33 9.97
N GLY A 34 -3.40 -1.10 9.67
CA GLY A 34 -3.86 0.15 9.07
C GLY A 34 -3.82 0.18 7.55
N ALA A 35 -3.32 -0.88 6.91
CA ALA A 35 -3.27 -0.92 5.45
C ALA A 35 -4.63 -1.20 4.84
N LEU A 36 -4.84 -0.64 3.65
CA LEU A 36 -5.91 -1.04 2.75
C LEU A 36 -5.32 -2.06 1.78
N TRP A 37 -6.17 -2.82 1.12
CA TRP A 37 -5.71 -3.83 0.17
C TRP A 37 -6.28 -3.60 -1.22
N MET A 38 -5.39 -3.56 -2.20
CA MET A 38 -5.78 -3.56 -3.61
C MET A 38 -4.66 -4.27 -4.39
N PRO A 39 -4.89 -5.52 -4.83
CA PRO A 39 -3.84 -6.27 -5.50
C PRO A 39 -3.48 -5.67 -6.85
N CYS A 40 -2.20 -5.70 -7.15
CA CYS A 40 -1.64 -5.12 -8.37
C CYS A 40 -2.25 -5.71 -9.65
N SER A 41 -2.65 -6.99 -9.61
CA SER A 41 -3.30 -7.63 -10.76
C SER A 41 -4.59 -6.91 -11.19
N LYS A 42 -5.34 -6.38 -10.23
CA LYS A 42 -6.56 -5.64 -10.54
C LYS A 42 -6.28 -4.28 -11.16
N MET A 43 -5.15 -3.68 -10.78
CA MET A 43 -4.70 -2.41 -11.39
C MET A 43 -4.31 -2.63 -12.84
N ASP A 44 -3.56 -3.70 -13.11
CA ASP A 44 -3.07 -4.01 -14.45
C ASP A 44 -4.20 -4.31 -15.42
N GLU A 45 -5.28 -4.91 -14.94
CA GLU A 45 -6.44 -5.26 -15.77
C GLU A 45 -7.51 -4.17 -15.78
N GLU A 46 -7.27 -3.07 -15.08
CA GLU A 46 -8.22 -1.95 -14.96
C GLU A 46 -9.61 -2.39 -14.51
N GLU A 47 -9.66 -3.31 -13.54
CA GLU A 47 -10.89 -3.83 -12.99
C GLU A 47 -11.76 -2.71 -12.41
N PRO A 48 -13.11 -2.83 -12.47
CA PRO A 48 -13.99 -1.83 -11.88
C PRO A 48 -13.71 -1.57 -10.40
N GLU A 49 -13.31 -2.60 -9.66
CA GLU A 49 -12.94 -2.48 -8.25
C GLU A 49 -11.76 -1.53 -8.05
N TRP A 50 -10.77 -1.62 -8.94
CA TRP A 50 -9.61 -0.72 -8.90
C TRP A 50 -10.02 0.73 -9.14
N LYS A 51 -10.89 0.95 -10.13
CA LYS A 51 -11.35 2.30 -10.45
C LYS A 51 -12.14 2.91 -9.29
N ALA A 52 -13.01 2.12 -8.66
CA ALA A 52 -13.77 2.57 -7.50
C ALA A 52 -12.86 2.85 -6.30
N PHE A 53 -11.87 2.00 -6.06
CA PHE A 53 -10.91 2.16 -4.99
C PHE A 53 -10.11 3.45 -5.19
N LYS A 54 -9.59 3.64 -6.39
CA LYS A 54 -8.78 4.82 -6.73
C LYS A 54 -9.57 6.12 -6.55
N ALA A 55 -10.85 6.12 -6.91
CA ALA A 55 -11.69 7.30 -6.79
C ALA A 55 -11.85 7.78 -5.35
N LYS A 56 -11.64 6.90 -4.39
CA LYS A 56 -11.76 7.22 -2.96
C LYS A 56 -10.44 7.62 -2.32
N LEU A 57 -9.33 7.51 -3.06
CA LEU A 57 -8.03 7.86 -2.51
C LEU A 57 -7.87 9.38 -2.44
N PRO A 58 -7.26 9.90 -1.35
CA PRO A 58 -7.05 11.33 -1.23
C PRO A 58 -5.93 11.81 -2.15
N LYS A 59 -6.04 13.03 -2.63
CA LYS A 59 -4.98 13.70 -3.38
C LYS A 59 -4.24 14.75 -2.55
N ASP A 60 -4.73 15.00 -1.34
CA ASP A 60 -4.16 15.97 -0.41
C ASP A 60 -3.33 15.34 0.70
N LYS A 61 -3.12 14.04 0.65
CA LYS A 61 -2.32 13.27 1.61
C LYS A 61 -1.45 12.28 0.87
N PRO A 62 -0.31 11.89 1.45
CA PRO A 62 0.52 10.85 0.85
C PRO A 62 -0.23 9.51 0.76
N VAL A 63 -0.10 8.87 -0.39
CA VAL A 63 -0.57 7.51 -0.63
C VAL A 63 0.67 6.63 -0.65
N ILE A 64 0.81 5.81 0.39
CA ILE A 64 1.99 4.99 0.63
C ILE A 64 1.68 3.57 0.19
N LEU A 65 2.53 2.99 -0.65
CA LEU A 65 2.29 1.65 -1.18
C LEU A 65 3.47 0.74 -0.86
N TYR A 66 3.18 -0.52 -0.58
CA TYR A 66 4.22 -1.52 -0.41
C TYR A 66 3.78 -2.85 -1.05
N CYS A 67 4.75 -3.70 -1.34
CA CYS A 67 4.51 -5.05 -1.81
C CYS A 67 5.49 -5.99 -1.11
N ARG A 68 5.93 -7.05 -1.78
CA ARG A 68 6.89 -7.96 -1.20
C ARG A 68 8.31 -7.40 -1.26
N SER A 69 8.70 -6.82 -2.40
CA SER A 69 10.06 -6.36 -2.66
C SER A 69 10.17 -4.89 -3.08
N GLY A 70 9.05 -4.23 -3.35
CA GLY A 70 9.02 -2.86 -3.82
C GLY A 70 8.79 -2.70 -5.32
N ASN A 71 8.86 -3.77 -6.12
CA ASN A 71 8.67 -3.70 -7.57
C ASN A 71 7.24 -3.38 -7.98
N ARG A 72 6.30 -4.17 -7.51
CA ARG A 72 4.88 -3.97 -7.83
C ARG A 72 4.37 -2.64 -7.27
N SER A 73 4.76 -2.30 -6.06
CA SER A 73 4.35 -1.05 -5.43
C SER A 73 4.98 0.16 -6.10
N GLY A 74 6.22 0.02 -6.62
CA GLY A 74 6.86 1.06 -7.39
C GLY A 74 6.11 1.38 -8.67
N ARG A 75 5.68 0.35 -9.39
CA ARG A 75 4.89 0.50 -10.60
C ARG A 75 3.53 1.14 -10.30
N ALA A 76 2.87 0.69 -9.26
CA ALA A 76 1.58 1.23 -8.84
C ALA A 76 1.71 2.70 -8.40
N ALA A 77 2.78 3.02 -7.68
CA ALA A 77 3.05 4.38 -7.24
C ALA A 77 3.23 5.34 -8.41
N GLU A 78 3.98 4.91 -9.44
CA GLU A 78 4.17 5.73 -10.63
C GLU A 78 2.89 5.93 -11.42
N PHE A 79 2.09 4.89 -11.52
CA PHE A 79 0.80 4.96 -12.19
C PHE A 79 -0.11 6.00 -11.52
N LEU A 80 -0.20 5.93 -10.20
CA LEU A 80 -1.02 6.89 -9.43
C LEU A 80 -0.45 8.30 -9.46
N ARG A 81 0.87 8.43 -9.43
CA ARG A 81 1.53 9.74 -9.51
C ARG A 81 1.18 10.44 -10.81
N ALA A 82 1.14 9.70 -11.91
CA ALA A 82 0.78 10.25 -13.21
C ALA A 82 -0.67 10.77 -13.22
N GLU A 83 -1.52 10.28 -12.31
CA GLU A 83 -2.90 10.73 -12.18
C GLU A 83 -3.09 11.80 -11.11
N GLY A 84 -2.02 12.34 -10.56
CA GLY A 84 -2.06 13.45 -9.63
C GLY A 84 -2.04 13.11 -8.15
N TYR A 85 -1.80 11.85 -7.80
CA TYR A 85 -1.67 11.45 -6.40
C TYR A 85 -0.24 11.65 -5.91
N ASP A 86 -0.10 11.99 -4.63
CA ASP A 86 1.21 12.09 -3.96
C ASP A 86 1.57 10.70 -3.44
N THR A 87 2.43 9.99 -4.17
CA THR A 87 2.70 8.58 -3.88
C THR A 87 4.10 8.35 -3.32
N VAL A 88 4.21 7.34 -2.44
CA VAL A 88 5.47 6.89 -1.88
C VAL A 88 5.54 5.37 -2.02
N ASN A 89 6.62 4.87 -2.61
CA ASN A 89 6.91 3.44 -2.63
C ASN A 89 7.68 3.12 -1.35
N LEU A 90 7.03 2.45 -0.40
CA LEU A 90 7.63 2.15 0.89
C LEU A 90 8.59 0.96 0.83
N GLY A 91 8.46 0.11 -0.18
CA GLY A 91 9.33 -1.04 -0.35
C GLY A 91 8.63 -2.36 -0.07
N GLY A 92 9.22 -3.19 0.75
CA GLY A 92 8.73 -4.54 0.98
C GLY A 92 8.15 -4.79 2.36
N PHE A 93 7.23 -5.75 2.42
CA PHE A 93 6.61 -6.15 3.67
C PHE A 93 7.63 -6.60 4.72
N ASN A 94 8.72 -7.25 4.27
CA ASN A 94 9.76 -7.70 5.19
C ASN A 94 10.45 -6.54 5.90
N GLU A 95 10.50 -5.39 5.27
CA GLU A 95 11.07 -4.19 5.89
C GLU A 95 10.15 -3.66 6.99
N TRP A 96 8.83 -3.76 6.76
CA TRP A 96 7.84 -3.37 7.78
C TRP A 96 7.93 -4.28 8.99
N SER A 97 7.88 -5.59 8.78
CA SER A 97 7.96 -6.56 9.88
C SER A 97 9.34 -6.56 10.54
N GLY A 98 10.40 -6.36 9.75
CA GLY A 98 11.76 -6.26 10.27
C GLY A 98 11.99 -5.03 11.16
N ALA A 99 11.20 -3.98 10.95
CA ALA A 99 11.21 -2.80 11.81
C ALA A 99 10.34 -3.00 13.06
N GLN A 100 9.80 -4.20 13.25
CA GLN A 100 8.93 -4.58 14.38
C GLN A 100 7.67 -3.74 14.48
N LEU A 101 7.15 -3.30 13.34
CA LEU A 101 5.90 -2.57 13.27
C LEU A 101 4.72 -3.53 13.27
N PRO A 102 3.52 -3.08 13.70
CA PRO A 102 2.38 -3.99 13.86
C PRO A 102 1.95 -4.68 12.56
N VAL A 103 1.79 -5.99 12.66
CA VAL A 103 1.28 -6.85 11.59
C VAL A 103 0.00 -7.52 12.09
N LYS A 104 -1.04 -7.51 11.26
CA LYS A 104 -2.30 -8.17 11.58
C LYS A 104 -2.52 -9.36 10.68
N LYS A 105 -3.28 -10.33 11.17
CA LYS A 105 -3.71 -11.46 10.38
C LYS A 105 -4.73 -10.98 9.36
N PHE A 106 -4.59 -11.43 8.12
CA PHE A 106 -5.54 -11.09 7.06
C PHE A 106 -6.83 -11.91 7.25
N PRO A 107 -8.01 -11.27 7.19
CA PRO A 107 -9.29 -11.96 7.42
C PRO A 107 -9.63 -13.04 6.41
#